data_716729190484a2b6975bb12b1de4de96
#
_entry.id   716729190484a2b6975bb12b1de4de96
#
_cell.length_a   1.000
_cell.length_b   1.000
_cell.length_c   1.000
_cell.angle_alpha   90.00
_cell.angle_beta   90.00
_cell.angle_gamma   90.00
#
_symmetry.space_group_name_H-M   'P 1'
#
loop_
_entity.id
_entity.type
_entity.pdbx_description
1 polymer ?
#
loop_
_entity_poly.entity_id
_entity_poly.type
_entity_poly.pdbx_seq_one_letter_code
_entity_poly.pdbx_strand_id
1 'polypeptide(L)'
;MTFNEAELAALDSGVARFGDLFRLEVDPVARLWLGAGDLDVGTNVYDTAGGIYKGLGQIGPIPEFDAMINGAASRIEVVLSGVSGQIAEVAQGDDTDQIKNKRAAFGFVLFGDDLQPLGSAHWYAHYRADVLSSGSEPVLEPTGVPVRWIKLSCGSQLTRRRRPARSYFSDKDQQARFPGDLFCSLTPRYVTGFNKPWPVLV
;
A
#
# COMPACT_ATOMS: atom_id res chain seq x y z
N MET A 1 -3.18 -15.96 0.99
CA MET A 1 -4.26 -15.93 0.00
C MET A 1 -4.81 -17.33 -0.12
N THR A 2 -6.11 -17.50 -0.06
CA THR A 2 -6.79 -18.79 -0.29
C THR A 2 -7.73 -18.59 -1.47
N PHE A 3 -7.53 -19.36 -2.53
CA PHE A 3 -8.42 -19.36 -3.70
C PHE A 3 -9.56 -20.36 -3.46
N ASN A 4 -10.74 -20.03 -3.95
CA ASN A 4 -11.86 -20.94 -3.96
C ASN A 4 -11.74 -21.97 -5.12
N GLU A 5 -12.64 -22.95 -5.16
CA GLU A 5 -12.56 -24.04 -6.13
C GLU A 5 -12.77 -23.57 -7.59
N ALA A 6 -13.63 -22.57 -7.81
CA ALA A 6 -13.85 -21.98 -9.12
C ALA A 6 -12.64 -21.17 -9.60
N GLU A 7 -12.00 -20.43 -8.72
CA GLU A 7 -10.77 -19.69 -9.00
C GLU A 7 -9.61 -20.62 -9.34
N LEU A 8 -9.47 -21.73 -8.59
CA LEU A 8 -8.46 -22.76 -8.88
C LEU A 8 -8.69 -23.41 -10.24
N ALA A 9 -9.93 -23.74 -10.57
CA ALA A 9 -10.27 -24.31 -11.87
C ALA A 9 -9.95 -23.32 -13.02
N ALA A 10 -10.21 -22.02 -12.83
CA ALA A 10 -9.85 -21.01 -13.81
C ALA A 10 -8.33 -20.88 -13.99
N LEU A 11 -7.57 -20.93 -12.91
CA LEU A 11 -6.10 -20.90 -12.95
C LEU A 11 -5.53 -22.16 -13.63
N ASP A 12 -6.09 -23.32 -13.38
CA ASP A 12 -5.66 -24.59 -13.97
C ASP A 12 -6.00 -24.70 -15.46
N SER A 13 -6.98 -23.94 -15.95
CA SER A 13 -7.35 -23.91 -17.37
C SER A 13 -6.27 -23.32 -18.30
N GLY A 14 -5.25 -22.68 -17.72
CA GLY A 14 -4.16 -22.03 -18.45
C GLY A 14 -4.48 -20.63 -18.98
N VAL A 15 -5.72 -20.14 -18.81
CA VAL A 15 -6.13 -18.77 -19.15
C VAL A 15 -6.82 -18.16 -17.95
N ALA A 16 -6.12 -17.29 -17.24
CA ALA A 16 -6.69 -16.54 -16.13
C ALA A 16 -7.02 -15.11 -16.58
N ARG A 17 -8.25 -14.66 -16.30
CA ARG A 17 -8.68 -13.27 -16.46
C ARG A 17 -8.73 -12.64 -15.11
N PHE A 18 -8.07 -11.49 -14.95
CA PHE A 18 -8.07 -10.77 -13.69
C PHE A 18 -8.25 -9.27 -13.92
N GLY A 19 -8.83 -8.61 -12.94
CA GLY A 19 -8.92 -7.15 -12.88
C GLY A 19 -8.21 -6.64 -11.64
N ASP A 20 -7.32 -5.68 -11.84
CA ASP A 20 -6.58 -5.07 -10.75
C ASP A 20 -7.46 -4.08 -10.00
N LEU A 21 -7.35 -4.14 -8.68
CA LEU A 21 -8.09 -3.33 -7.74
C LEU A 21 -7.15 -2.38 -7.01
N PHE A 22 -7.58 -1.15 -6.88
CA PHE A 22 -6.94 -0.14 -6.05
C PHE A 22 -7.93 0.42 -5.04
N ARG A 23 -7.54 0.46 -3.76
CA ARG A 23 -8.34 1.01 -2.69
C ARG A 23 -7.53 1.98 -1.85
N LEU A 24 -8.03 3.20 -1.71
CA LEU A 24 -7.44 4.23 -0.85
C LEU A 24 -8.39 4.57 0.29
N GLU A 25 -7.90 4.48 1.51
CA GLU A 25 -8.66 4.66 2.75
C GLU A 25 -8.80 6.15 3.13
N VAL A 26 -9.51 6.89 2.29
CA VAL A 26 -9.91 8.29 2.49
C VAL A 26 -11.40 8.34 2.83
N ASP A 27 -11.95 9.50 3.10
CA ASP A 27 -13.39 9.69 3.32
C ASP A 27 -13.95 10.62 2.24
N PRO A 28 -14.83 10.12 1.36
CA PRO A 28 -15.25 8.72 1.20
C PRO A 28 -14.15 7.80 0.66
N VAL A 29 -14.23 6.50 0.98
CA VAL A 29 -13.24 5.51 0.51
C VAL A 29 -13.21 5.46 -1.01
N ALA A 30 -12.02 5.68 -1.59
CA ALA A 30 -11.82 5.56 -3.02
C ALA A 30 -11.59 4.09 -3.41
N ARG A 31 -12.47 3.57 -4.28
CA ARG A 31 -12.44 2.21 -4.81
C ARG A 31 -12.38 2.27 -6.31
N LEU A 32 -11.30 1.81 -6.88
CA LEU A 32 -11.01 1.89 -8.30
C LEU A 32 -10.59 0.51 -8.83
N TRP A 33 -10.87 0.22 -10.08
CA TRP A 33 -10.40 -0.98 -10.74
C TRP A 33 -9.99 -0.73 -12.19
N LEU A 34 -9.13 -1.59 -12.70
CA LEU A 34 -8.59 -1.50 -14.04
C LEU A 34 -9.55 -2.15 -15.04
N GLY A 35 -10.58 -1.42 -15.39
CA GLY A 35 -11.57 -1.87 -16.35
C GLY A 35 -12.66 -0.82 -16.56
N ALA A 36 -13.68 -1.16 -17.33
CA ALA A 36 -14.76 -0.26 -17.68
C ALA A 36 -16.00 -0.53 -16.83
N GLY A 37 -16.68 0.54 -16.42
CA GLY A 37 -17.93 0.47 -15.65
C GLY A 37 -17.73 0.20 -14.16
N ASP A 38 -18.81 -0.09 -13.49
CA ASP A 38 -18.85 -0.38 -12.08
C ASP A 38 -18.69 -1.88 -11.84
N LEU A 39 -17.78 -2.26 -10.95
CA LEU A 39 -17.55 -3.64 -10.54
C LEU A 39 -17.99 -3.81 -9.09
N ASP A 40 -18.97 -4.67 -8.86
CA ASP A 40 -19.33 -5.08 -7.50
C ASP A 40 -18.36 -6.16 -7.03
N VAL A 41 -17.56 -5.80 -6.04
CA VAL A 41 -16.63 -6.72 -5.38
C VAL A 41 -17.25 -7.11 -4.05
N GLY A 42 -17.57 -8.37 -3.91
CA GLY A 42 -18.18 -8.91 -2.69
C GLY A 42 -17.40 -8.62 -1.41
N THR A 43 -17.86 -9.14 -0.30
CA THR A 43 -17.24 -8.96 1.01
C THR A 43 -15.78 -9.40 0.99
N ASN A 44 -14.90 -8.57 1.55
CA ASN A 44 -13.46 -8.85 1.63
C ASN A 44 -12.86 -8.26 2.91
N VAL A 45 -11.54 -8.45 3.10
CA VAL A 45 -10.83 -8.05 4.34
C VAL A 45 -10.91 -6.53 4.61
N TYR A 46 -11.01 -5.71 3.58
CA TYR A 46 -11.08 -4.24 3.73
C TYR A 46 -12.51 -3.70 3.65
N ASP A 47 -13.37 -4.34 2.88
CA ASP A 47 -14.76 -3.95 2.70
C ASP A 47 -15.67 -5.09 3.15
N THR A 48 -15.94 -5.16 4.45
CA THR A 48 -16.75 -6.23 5.08
C THR A 48 -18.21 -6.23 4.65
N ALA A 49 -18.70 -5.14 4.10
CA ALA A 49 -20.05 -5.02 3.52
C ALA A 49 -20.05 -5.16 1.98
N GLY A 50 -18.88 -5.48 1.37
CA GLY A 50 -18.69 -5.37 -0.06
C GLY A 50 -18.46 -3.93 -0.51
N GLY A 51 -18.27 -3.71 -1.80
CA GLY A 51 -18.07 -2.38 -2.34
C GLY A 51 -18.07 -2.32 -3.86
N ILE A 52 -18.60 -1.22 -4.38
CA ILE A 52 -18.57 -0.93 -5.81
C ILE A 52 -17.26 -0.23 -6.15
N TYR A 53 -16.50 -0.83 -7.05
CA TYR A 53 -15.26 -0.30 -7.58
C TYR A 53 -15.52 0.37 -8.93
N LYS A 54 -15.10 1.62 -9.06
CA LYS A 54 -15.29 2.42 -10.27
C LYS A 54 -14.22 2.10 -11.29
N GLY A 55 -14.63 1.80 -12.52
CA GLY A 55 -13.70 1.57 -13.61
C GLY A 55 -13.06 2.86 -14.09
N LEU A 56 -11.75 2.81 -14.27
CA LEU A 56 -10.95 3.95 -14.73
C LEU A 56 -10.68 3.91 -16.24
N GLY A 57 -11.13 2.86 -16.94
CA GLY A 57 -10.94 2.67 -18.37
C GLY A 57 -9.48 2.41 -18.75
N GLN A 58 -8.60 3.35 -18.54
CA GLN A 58 -7.15 3.21 -18.70
C GLN A 58 -6.46 3.77 -17.44
N ILE A 59 -5.86 2.89 -16.68
CA ILE A 59 -4.85 3.27 -15.68
C ILE A 59 -3.49 3.22 -16.40
N GLY A 60 -2.57 4.10 -16.03
CA GLY A 60 -1.17 3.92 -16.40
C GLY A 60 -0.64 2.57 -15.88
N PRO A 61 0.54 2.16 -16.30
CA PRO A 61 1.10 0.88 -15.90
C PRO A 61 1.10 0.77 -14.37
N ILE A 62 0.62 -0.38 -13.88
CA ILE A 62 0.74 -0.69 -12.45
C ILE A 62 2.23 -0.76 -12.13
N PRO A 63 2.70 -0.04 -11.08
CA PRO A 63 4.10 -0.06 -10.73
C PRO A 63 4.55 -1.46 -10.33
N GLU A 64 5.77 -1.82 -10.66
CA GLU A 64 6.39 -3.04 -10.17
C GLU A 64 6.48 -3.00 -8.64
N PHE A 65 6.06 -4.07 -8.00
CA PHE A 65 6.11 -4.21 -6.55
C PHE A 65 7.37 -4.95 -6.15
N ASP A 66 8.39 -4.22 -5.73
CA ASP A 66 9.60 -4.81 -5.16
C ASP A 66 9.34 -5.28 -3.72
N ALA A 67 9.31 -6.58 -3.52
CA ALA A 67 9.33 -7.18 -2.19
C ALA A 67 10.79 -7.27 -1.70
N MET A 68 11.31 -6.19 -1.13
CA MET A 68 12.66 -6.18 -0.60
C MET A 68 12.78 -7.01 0.67
N ILE A 69 13.54 -8.10 0.62
CA ILE A 69 13.82 -9.01 1.75
C ILE A 69 14.63 -8.31 2.86
N ASN A 70 15.41 -7.30 2.52
CA ASN A 70 16.36 -6.62 3.44
C ASN A 70 15.72 -5.51 4.28
N GLY A 71 14.39 -5.38 4.32
CA GLY A 71 13.73 -4.34 5.11
C GLY A 71 13.98 -2.91 4.61
N ALA A 72 14.44 -2.74 3.37
CA ALA A 72 14.61 -1.42 2.76
C ALA A 72 13.24 -0.75 2.53
N ALA A 73 13.22 0.57 2.72
CA ALA A 73 12.02 1.35 2.43
C ALA A 73 11.85 1.48 0.91
N SER A 74 10.72 1.02 0.38
CA SER A 74 10.37 1.18 -1.04
C SER A 74 9.31 2.26 -1.22
N ARG A 75 9.34 2.93 -2.36
CA ARG A 75 8.30 3.84 -2.83
C ARG A 75 7.75 3.34 -4.15
N ILE A 76 6.45 3.52 -4.32
CA ILE A 76 5.76 3.29 -5.59
C ILE A 76 5.00 4.56 -5.97
N GLU A 77 4.84 4.78 -7.26
CA GLU A 77 4.06 5.87 -7.81
C GLU A 77 2.93 5.28 -8.65
N VAL A 78 1.70 5.62 -8.28
CA VAL A 78 0.50 5.24 -9.03
C VAL A 78 0.07 6.42 -9.87
N VAL A 79 0.04 6.27 -11.17
CA VAL A 79 -0.38 7.32 -12.11
C VAL A 79 -1.72 6.94 -12.70
N LEU A 80 -2.71 7.79 -12.54
CA LEU A 80 -4.03 7.70 -13.13
C LEU A 80 -4.12 8.77 -14.22
N SER A 81 -4.27 8.36 -15.48
CA SER A 81 -4.44 9.26 -16.62
C SER A 81 -5.89 9.22 -17.13
N GLY A 82 -6.32 10.25 -17.83
CA GLY A 82 -7.69 10.34 -18.35
C GLY A 82 -8.76 10.60 -17.28
N VAL A 83 -8.38 11.14 -16.15
CA VAL A 83 -9.25 11.37 -15.00
C VAL A 83 -10.25 12.50 -15.31
N SER A 84 -11.51 12.31 -14.92
CA SER A 84 -12.53 13.35 -15.06
C SER A 84 -12.16 14.62 -14.29
N GLY A 85 -12.65 15.79 -14.76
CA GLY A 85 -12.39 17.07 -14.12
C GLY A 85 -12.73 17.10 -12.62
N GLN A 86 -13.80 16.43 -12.23
CA GLN A 86 -14.22 16.35 -10.83
C GLN A 86 -13.23 15.64 -9.92
N ILE A 87 -12.65 14.53 -10.39
CA ILE A 87 -11.63 13.80 -9.63
C ILE A 87 -10.32 14.62 -9.56
N ALA A 88 -10.00 15.36 -10.63
CA ALA A 88 -8.84 16.23 -10.63
C ALA A 88 -9.01 17.44 -9.68
N GLU A 89 -10.22 17.98 -9.52
CA GLU A 89 -10.51 19.04 -8.55
C GLU A 89 -10.37 18.56 -7.10
N VAL A 90 -10.86 17.36 -6.80
CA VAL A 90 -10.66 16.74 -5.47
C VAL A 90 -9.17 16.54 -5.19
N ALA A 91 -8.37 16.21 -6.20
CA ALA A 91 -6.94 16.03 -6.06
C ALA A 91 -6.15 17.35 -5.92
N GLN A 92 -6.71 18.48 -6.37
CA GLN A 92 -6.12 19.81 -6.28
C GLN A 92 -6.55 20.60 -5.03
N GLY A 93 -7.59 20.13 -4.33
CA GLY A 93 -8.07 20.76 -3.10
C GLY A 93 -7.04 20.72 -1.97
N ASP A 94 -7.24 21.56 -0.95
CA ASP A 94 -6.40 21.65 0.27
C ASP A 94 -6.39 20.36 1.11
N ASP A 95 -7.06 19.31 0.64
CA ASP A 95 -7.26 18.03 1.32
C ASP A 95 -6.08 17.06 1.19
N THR A 96 -4.93 17.49 0.68
CA THR A 96 -3.70 16.68 0.62
C THR A 96 -3.30 16.10 1.98
N ASP A 97 -3.61 16.80 3.07
CA ASP A 97 -3.36 16.30 4.42
C ASP A 97 -4.28 15.13 4.81
N GLN A 98 -5.48 15.03 4.22
CA GLN A 98 -6.40 13.91 4.46
C GLN A 98 -5.90 12.61 3.82
N ILE A 99 -5.08 12.68 2.78
CA ILE A 99 -4.54 11.54 2.06
C ILE A 99 -3.28 11.00 2.75
N LYS A 100 -2.52 11.88 3.38
CA LYS A 100 -1.25 11.53 4.01
C LYS A 100 -1.39 10.47 5.09
N ASN A 101 -0.56 9.45 5.02
CA ASN A 101 -0.59 8.28 5.90
C ASN A 101 -1.82 7.36 5.77
N LYS A 102 -2.73 7.62 4.86
CA LYS A 102 -3.84 6.71 4.59
C LYS A 102 -3.34 5.43 3.93
N ARG A 103 -4.08 4.34 4.11
CA ARG A 103 -3.72 3.06 3.52
C ARG A 103 -4.12 3.05 2.05
N ALA A 104 -3.17 2.70 1.18
CA ALA A 104 -3.38 2.33 -0.20
C ALA A 104 -3.19 0.83 -0.34
N ALA A 105 -4.22 0.11 -0.78
CA ALA A 105 -4.19 -1.33 -0.94
C ALA A 105 -4.33 -1.69 -2.42
N PHE A 106 -3.58 -2.71 -2.84
CA PHE A 106 -3.58 -3.25 -4.19
C PHE A 106 -3.99 -4.71 -4.15
N GLY A 107 -4.89 -5.06 -5.01
CA GLY A 107 -5.44 -6.40 -5.09
C GLY A 107 -5.89 -6.73 -6.49
N PHE A 108 -6.46 -7.89 -6.66
CA PHE A 108 -7.08 -8.32 -7.90
C PHE A 108 -8.31 -9.18 -7.62
N VAL A 109 -9.13 -9.31 -8.63
CA VAL A 109 -10.25 -10.25 -8.67
C VAL A 109 -10.12 -11.11 -9.92
N LEU A 110 -10.47 -12.39 -9.80
CA LEU A 110 -10.51 -13.31 -10.94
C LEU A 110 -11.90 -13.31 -11.55
N PHE A 111 -11.94 -13.35 -12.89
CA PHE A 111 -13.16 -13.40 -13.66
C PHE A 111 -13.36 -14.75 -14.34
N GLY A 112 -14.59 -15.17 -14.42
CA GLY A 112 -15.01 -16.29 -15.27
C GLY A 112 -15.05 -15.92 -16.76
N ASP A 113 -15.47 -16.88 -17.57
CA ASP A 113 -15.67 -16.66 -19.02
C ASP A 113 -16.80 -15.67 -19.32
N ASP A 114 -17.75 -15.54 -18.42
CA ASP A 114 -18.85 -14.60 -18.45
C ASP A 114 -18.48 -13.19 -17.94
N LEU A 115 -17.20 -12.96 -17.63
CA LEU A 115 -16.66 -11.72 -17.06
C LEU A 115 -17.29 -11.35 -15.71
N GLN A 116 -17.86 -12.32 -14.99
CA GLN A 116 -18.29 -12.13 -13.61
C GLN A 116 -17.19 -12.54 -12.63
N PRO A 117 -17.09 -11.86 -11.46
CA PRO A 117 -16.14 -12.25 -10.43
C PRO A 117 -16.38 -13.68 -9.94
N LEU A 118 -15.33 -14.49 -9.92
CA LEU A 118 -15.38 -15.87 -9.42
C LEU A 118 -15.33 -15.97 -7.91
N GLY A 119 -14.85 -14.91 -7.26
CA GLY A 119 -14.67 -14.88 -5.82
C GLY A 119 -14.47 -13.49 -5.26
N SER A 120 -13.96 -13.43 -4.04
CA SER A 120 -13.65 -12.18 -3.37
C SER A 120 -12.32 -11.59 -3.84
N ALA A 121 -12.09 -10.30 -3.55
CA ALA A 121 -10.81 -9.65 -3.84
C ALA A 121 -9.64 -10.28 -3.10
N HIS A 122 -8.56 -10.49 -3.81
CA HIS A 122 -7.27 -10.94 -3.29
C HIS A 122 -6.32 -9.76 -3.16
N TRP A 123 -5.91 -9.43 -1.93
CA TRP A 123 -5.04 -8.29 -1.64
C TRP A 123 -3.60 -8.76 -1.49
N TYR A 124 -2.68 -8.24 -2.31
CA TYR A 124 -1.28 -8.66 -2.33
C TYR A 124 -0.30 -7.61 -1.80
N ALA A 125 -0.67 -6.31 -1.84
CA ALA A 125 0.22 -5.26 -1.35
C ALA A 125 -0.56 -4.13 -0.68
N HIS A 126 0.08 -3.48 0.31
CA HIS A 126 -0.45 -2.28 0.93
C HIS A 126 0.69 -1.32 1.25
N TYR A 127 0.44 -0.06 0.98
CA TYR A 127 1.35 1.06 1.17
C TYR A 127 0.67 2.17 1.95
N ARG A 128 1.42 3.20 2.28
CA ARG A 128 0.92 4.43 2.86
C ARG A 128 1.01 5.54 1.82
N ALA A 129 -0.11 6.19 1.56
CA ALA A 129 -0.15 7.38 0.73
C ALA A 129 0.66 8.51 1.38
N ASP A 130 1.45 9.20 0.59
CA ASP A 130 2.33 10.29 1.06
C ASP A 130 1.97 11.61 0.39
N VAL A 131 2.09 11.67 -0.91
CA VAL A 131 1.84 12.89 -1.69
C VAL A 131 0.96 12.58 -2.88
N LEU A 132 -0.06 13.42 -3.07
CA LEU A 132 -0.87 13.45 -4.26
C LEU A 132 -0.45 14.66 -5.10
N SER A 133 -0.23 14.46 -6.37
CA SER A 133 0.03 15.52 -7.35
C SER A 133 -0.87 15.33 -8.56
N SER A 134 -1.25 16.43 -9.18
CA SER A 134 -2.06 16.42 -10.38
C SER A 134 -1.45 17.35 -11.43
N GLY A 135 -1.71 17.08 -12.69
CA GLY A 135 -1.25 17.88 -13.78
C GLY A 135 -2.05 17.61 -15.07
N SER A 136 -1.68 18.31 -16.11
CA SER A 136 -2.21 18.07 -17.44
C SER A 136 -1.08 18.00 -18.45
N GLU A 137 -1.18 17.10 -19.41
CA GLU A 137 -0.26 17.09 -20.54
C GLU A 137 -0.61 18.22 -21.50
N PRO A 138 0.41 18.89 -22.06
CA PRO A 138 0.17 19.93 -23.06
C PRO A 138 -0.47 19.32 -24.31
N VAL A 139 -1.47 20.00 -24.83
CA VAL A 139 -2.14 19.62 -26.08
C VAL A 139 -1.22 19.95 -27.26
N LEU A 140 -0.77 18.95 -27.97
CA LEU A 140 0.08 19.12 -29.15
C LEU A 140 -0.71 19.48 -30.42
N GLU A 141 -2.02 19.24 -30.43
CA GLU A 141 -2.89 19.55 -31.57
C GLU A 141 -3.94 20.63 -31.21
N PRO A 142 -4.29 21.55 -32.12
CA PRO A 142 -5.21 22.64 -31.84
C PRO A 142 -6.62 22.23 -31.40
N THR A 143 -7.03 20.99 -31.71
CA THR A 143 -8.33 20.41 -31.37
C THR A 143 -8.26 19.35 -30.28
N GLY A 144 -7.09 19.12 -29.71
CA GLY A 144 -6.87 18.10 -28.69
C GLY A 144 -7.48 18.49 -27.34
N VAL A 145 -7.98 17.50 -26.61
CA VAL A 145 -8.42 17.68 -25.23
C VAL A 145 -7.25 17.41 -24.29
N PRO A 146 -6.96 18.31 -23.31
CA PRO A 146 -5.87 18.08 -22.37
C PRO A 146 -6.10 16.80 -21.55
N VAL A 147 -5.14 15.89 -21.58
CA VAL A 147 -5.17 14.68 -20.76
C VAL A 147 -4.72 15.06 -19.36
N ARG A 148 -5.61 14.95 -18.41
CA ARG A 148 -5.32 15.19 -16.98
C ARG A 148 -4.80 13.91 -16.34
N TRP A 149 -3.83 14.05 -15.46
CA TRP A 149 -3.30 12.94 -14.70
C TRP A 149 -3.24 13.27 -13.20
N ILE A 150 -3.35 12.23 -12.41
CA ILE A 150 -3.16 12.27 -10.97
C ILE A 150 -2.08 11.25 -10.62
N LYS A 151 -1.12 11.65 -9.82
CA LYS A 151 -0.01 10.84 -9.38
C LYS A 151 -0.02 10.73 -7.86
N LEU A 152 -0.14 9.53 -7.36
CA LEU A 152 -0.10 9.22 -5.93
C LEU A 152 1.23 8.55 -5.60
N SER A 153 2.05 9.20 -4.77
CA SER A 153 3.26 8.60 -4.22
C SER A 153 2.92 7.85 -2.94
N CYS A 154 3.30 6.59 -2.88
CA CYS A 154 3.05 5.72 -1.74
C CYS A 154 4.37 5.17 -1.21
N GLY A 155 4.56 5.21 0.10
CA GLY A 155 5.69 4.61 0.78
C GLY A 155 5.34 3.28 1.44
N SER A 156 6.28 2.35 1.48
CA SER A 156 6.13 1.13 2.26
C SER A 156 6.00 1.46 3.76
N GLN A 157 5.57 0.52 4.57
CA GLN A 157 5.49 0.73 6.03
C GLN A 157 6.84 1.09 6.67
N LEU A 158 7.94 0.76 5.99
CA LEU A 158 9.31 1.03 6.45
C LEU A 158 9.77 2.47 6.21
N THR A 159 9.07 3.25 5.38
CA THR A 159 9.37 4.68 5.14
C THR A 159 9.06 5.57 6.34
N ARG A 160 8.42 5.07 7.39
CA ARG A 160 8.10 5.85 8.60
C ARG A 160 9.36 6.17 9.40
N ARG A 161 9.82 7.41 9.32
CA ARG A 161 10.97 7.92 10.09
C ARG A 161 10.78 7.93 11.62
N ARG A 162 9.57 7.70 12.14
CA ARG A 162 9.23 7.83 13.57
C ARG A 162 8.57 6.59 14.13
N ARG A 163 8.97 5.40 13.68
CA ARG A 163 8.58 4.22 14.43
C ARG A 163 9.51 4.11 15.63
N PRO A 164 9.02 4.26 16.86
CA PRO A 164 9.84 3.93 18.03
C PRO A 164 10.29 2.48 17.88
N ALA A 165 11.52 2.19 18.24
CA ALA A 165 11.99 0.81 18.27
C ALA A 165 10.98 -0.01 19.07
N ARG A 166 10.64 -1.21 18.56
CA ARG A 166 9.69 -2.11 19.25
C ARG A 166 10.23 -2.59 20.58
N SER A 167 11.54 -2.50 20.77
CA SER A 167 12.24 -2.83 21.99
C SER A 167 13.48 -1.96 22.12
N TYR A 168 13.79 -1.56 23.32
CA TYR A 168 15.01 -0.87 23.67
C TYR A 168 15.88 -1.83 24.46
N PHE A 169 17.18 -1.86 24.19
CA PHE A 169 18.16 -2.56 25.03
C PHE A 169 18.40 -1.76 26.30
N SER A 170 17.37 -1.59 27.10
CA SER A 170 17.45 -0.90 28.39
C SER A 170 16.81 -1.77 29.47
N ASP A 171 17.36 -1.68 30.66
CA ASP A 171 16.84 -2.42 31.82
C ASP A 171 15.37 -2.09 32.08
N LYS A 172 14.98 -0.82 31.96
CA LYS A 172 13.59 -0.38 32.16
C LYS A 172 12.62 -1.02 31.17
N ASP A 173 12.98 -1.15 29.88
CA ASP A 173 12.12 -1.79 28.87
C ASP A 173 12.04 -3.30 29.09
N GLN A 174 13.15 -3.92 29.48
CA GLN A 174 13.23 -5.34 29.80
C GLN A 174 12.36 -5.68 31.02
N GLN A 175 12.53 -4.92 32.11
CA GLN A 175 11.73 -5.10 33.32
C GLN A 175 10.24 -4.86 33.10
N ALA A 176 9.86 -3.93 32.20
CA ALA A 176 8.46 -3.68 31.87
C ALA A 176 7.81 -4.87 31.15
N ARG A 177 8.58 -5.62 30.38
CA ARG A 177 8.09 -6.80 29.62
C ARG A 177 8.21 -8.08 30.42
N PHE A 178 9.31 -8.23 31.14
CA PHE A 178 9.68 -9.43 31.90
C PHE A 178 10.15 -8.99 33.28
N PRO A 179 9.22 -8.79 34.23
CA PRO A 179 9.57 -8.37 35.59
C PRO A 179 10.55 -9.35 36.23
N GLY A 180 11.66 -8.85 36.75
CA GLY A 180 12.71 -9.63 37.37
C GLY A 180 13.82 -10.13 36.46
N ASP A 181 13.74 -9.89 35.15
CA ASP A 181 14.80 -10.23 34.20
C ASP A 181 15.93 -9.18 34.24
N LEU A 182 17.12 -9.62 34.64
CA LEU A 182 18.30 -8.76 34.80
C LEU A 182 19.19 -8.71 33.55
N PHE A 183 18.77 -9.23 32.41
CA PHE A 183 19.60 -9.29 31.20
C PHE A 183 20.14 -7.92 30.79
N CYS A 184 19.33 -6.88 30.87
CA CYS A 184 19.71 -5.51 30.50
C CYS A 184 20.22 -4.65 31.67
N SER A 185 20.39 -5.21 32.89
CA SER A 185 20.79 -4.44 34.08
C SER A 185 22.17 -3.77 33.97
N LEU A 186 23.06 -4.35 33.16
CA LEU A 186 24.40 -3.80 32.92
C LEU A 186 24.49 -2.84 31.74
N THR A 187 23.42 -2.67 30.97
CA THR A 187 23.41 -1.79 29.78
C THR A 187 23.90 -0.36 30.08
N PRO A 188 23.51 0.31 31.19
CA PRO A 188 24.01 1.64 31.49
C PRO A 188 25.53 1.71 31.68
N ARG A 189 26.15 0.62 32.15
CA ARG A 189 27.61 0.56 32.33
C ARG A 189 28.34 0.47 30.98
N TYR A 190 27.73 -0.19 29.98
CA TYR A 190 28.32 -0.28 28.64
C TYR A 190 28.19 1.04 27.86
N VAL A 191 27.15 1.82 28.11
CA VAL A 191 26.96 3.14 27.48
C VAL A 191 28.00 4.15 27.96
N THR A 192 28.44 4.08 29.23
CA THR A 192 29.48 4.96 29.80
C THR A 192 30.91 4.51 29.47
N GLY A 193 31.05 3.39 28.76
CA GLY A 193 32.34 2.81 28.41
C GLY A 193 32.81 1.79 29.43
N PHE A 194 33.20 0.62 28.95
CA PHE A 194 33.71 -0.47 29.77
C PHE A 194 35.24 -0.35 29.84
N ASN A 195 35.74 0.29 30.88
CA ASN A 195 37.17 0.52 31.08
C ASN A 195 37.73 -0.45 32.13
N LYS A 196 37.56 -1.74 31.92
CA LYS A 196 38.18 -2.74 32.76
C LYS A 196 39.53 -3.10 32.16
N PRO A 197 40.66 -2.80 32.82
CA PRO A 197 41.94 -3.23 32.33
C PRO A 197 42.00 -4.75 32.29
N TRP A 198 42.55 -5.31 31.20
CA TRP A 198 42.81 -6.73 31.12
C TRP A 198 43.71 -7.14 32.29
N PRO A 199 43.49 -8.31 32.91
CA PRO A 199 44.40 -8.79 33.91
C PRO A 199 45.80 -8.93 33.27
N VAL A 200 46.76 -8.28 33.89
CA VAL A 200 48.17 -8.49 33.55
C VAL A 200 48.51 -9.92 33.99
N LEU A 201 48.75 -10.76 33.03
CA LEU A 201 49.30 -12.10 33.30
C LEU A 201 50.72 -11.93 33.81
N VAL A 202 50.91 -12.23 35.11
CA VAL A 202 52.22 -12.29 35.76
C VAL A 202 52.85 -13.67 35.48
#